data_6d133ef7aa5056d8c5a7852a7b4f207b
#
_entry.id   6d133ef7aa5056d8c5a7852a7b4f207b
#
_cell.length_a   1.000
_cell.length_b   1.000
_cell.length_c   1.000
_cell.angle_alpha   90.00
_cell.angle_beta   90.00
_cell.angle_gamma   90.00
#
_symmetry.space_group_name_H-M   'P 1'
#
loop_
_entity.id
_entity.type
_entity.pdbx_description
1 polymer ?
#
loop_
_entity_poly.entity_id
_entity_poly.type
_entity_poly.pdbx_seq_one_letter_code
_entity_poly.pdbx_strand_id
1 'polypeptide(L)'
;MKEKNKLTPWQRFLGLVNLEKKDTLQIAYYAIFEGIVALSLPLGVQAIINLLQAAQVSASWIVLVILVTAGVAFSGILKLMQFRIIETIQQRIFTRASIELSYRFPKIKMIELRNYYPPELANRFFDTLTIQKGISKILIDAPSALLQIVFALLLLSFYHPFFIIFGLLVLLLIYVVFKYTAKKGLETSLKESKNKYKVAHWLQEIARTIISFKLSGKTKLALEKSDILVDDYLKSRESHFKVLVMQYIQMISFKVIITAGLLLIGGFLVLTQQMNIGQFVAAEIIIILIMNSVEKLILGLESFYDVLTSIEKLGEVIDKPIEPQEGSSVNRDKPFKIELQGVSYVVNNRPKPVINNVSFEINPNDRILIQGSSNSGKSSLIQLISGLIEPTSGDIFVNDLSLKGIFTNNYRANLGLSLSEETPFEGTIRENITFGDSSISDEEIYSIFKITGLTEFLKQQPKGLDTYLKPEGKLIAYTVAKKIILSRAIIKRPKLLILEDPLDLFEKDEAKKIIDFITDVSQPWSLIIVSRNEHWKEKCNKQITLEKGSITNFKS
;
A
#
# COMPACT_ATOMS: atom_id res chain seq x y z
N MET A 1 18.54 -13.78 11.80
CA MET A 1 18.17 -13.35 10.41
C MET A 1 18.75 -11.97 10.18
N LYS A 2 19.62 -11.80 9.17
CA LYS A 2 20.11 -10.47 8.77
C LYS A 2 18.89 -9.64 8.38
N GLU A 3 18.70 -8.47 9.04
CA GLU A 3 17.77 -7.46 8.56
C GLU A 3 18.08 -7.20 7.08
N LYS A 4 17.15 -7.58 6.20
CA LYS A 4 17.22 -7.12 4.81
C LYS A 4 17.29 -5.59 4.88
N ASN A 5 18.35 -5.00 4.33
CA ASN A 5 18.50 -3.55 4.22
C ASN A 5 17.20 -2.95 3.69
N LYS A 6 16.42 -2.35 4.57
CA LYS A 6 15.21 -1.64 4.16
C LYS A 6 15.64 -0.52 3.23
N LEU A 7 15.04 -0.49 2.05
CA LEU A 7 15.28 0.59 1.10
C LEU A 7 14.90 1.93 1.74
N THR A 8 15.74 2.94 1.58
CA THR A 8 15.40 4.30 2.03
C THR A 8 14.28 4.90 1.16
N PRO A 9 13.49 5.87 1.67
CA PRO A 9 12.46 6.55 0.87
C PRO A 9 13.01 7.09 -0.45
N TRP A 10 14.25 7.61 -0.44
CA TRP A 10 14.94 8.10 -1.62
C TRP A 10 15.24 6.99 -2.65
N GLN A 11 15.73 5.84 -2.19
CA GLN A 11 16.00 4.70 -3.09
C GLN A 11 14.73 4.18 -3.74
N ARG A 12 13.61 4.16 -2.99
CA ARG A 12 12.29 3.79 -3.52
C ARG A 12 11.80 4.78 -4.56
N PHE A 13 11.96 6.08 -4.30
CA PHE A 13 11.60 7.12 -5.24
C PHE A 13 12.40 6.99 -6.55
N LEU A 14 13.71 6.84 -6.48
CA LEU A 14 14.54 6.60 -7.66
C LEU A 14 14.16 5.32 -8.40
N GLY A 15 13.81 4.26 -7.67
CA GLY A 15 13.28 3.02 -8.25
C GLY A 15 12.00 3.28 -9.05
N LEU A 16 11.07 4.06 -8.51
CA LEU A 16 9.81 4.41 -9.17
C LEU A 16 10.06 5.25 -10.44
N VAL A 17 10.90 6.27 -10.36
CA VAL A 17 11.29 7.09 -11.52
C VAL A 17 11.99 6.26 -12.61
N ASN A 18 12.84 5.32 -12.20
CA ASN A 18 13.53 4.44 -13.16
C ASN A 18 12.59 3.47 -13.88
N LEU A 19 11.50 3.06 -13.26
CA LEU A 19 10.45 2.27 -13.93
C LEU A 19 9.79 3.03 -15.08
N GLU A 20 9.67 4.36 -14.97
CA GLU A 20 9.08 5.25 -15.98
C GLU A 20 10.16 6.06 -16.73
N LYS A 21 11.39 5.51 -16.84
CA LYS A 21 12.56 6.21 -17.39
C LYS A 21 12.33 6.81 -18.78
N LYS A 22 11.65 6.11 -19.67
CA LYS A 22 11.37 6.59 -21.04
C LYS A 22 10.50 7.85 -21.02
N ASP A 23 9.41 7.79 -20.28
CA ASP A 23 8.44 8.90 -20.19
C ASP A 23 9.03 10.09 -19.43
N THR A 24 9.79 9.82 -18.36
CA THR A 24 10.53 10.86 -17.61
C THR A 24 11.56 11.58 -18.49
N LEU A 25 12.30 10.83 -19.32
CA LEU A 25 13.25 11.41 -20.27
C LEU A 25 12.55 12.28 -21.31
N GLN A 26 11.38 11.83 -21.81
CA GLN A 26 10.58 12.59 -22.76
C GLN A 26 10.06 13.90 -22.14
N ILE A 27 9.62 13.88 -20.89
CA ILE A 27 9.26 15.10 -20.15
C ILE A 27 10.45 16.05 -20.06
N ALA A 28 11.65 15.53 -19.75
CA ALA A 28 12.86 16.33 -19.68
C ALA A 28 13.21 16.98 -21.03
N TYR A 29 13.05 16.26 -22.15
CA TYR A 29 13.22 16.86 -23.49
C TYR A 29 12.24 18.00 -23.75
N TYR A 30 10.95 17.80 -23.43
CA TYR A 30 9.98 18.89 -23.60
C TYR A 30 10.27 20.09 -22.67
N ALA A 31 10.78 19.84 -21.45
CA ALA A 31 11.18 20.90 -20.54
C ALA A 31 12.38 21.70 -21.07
N ILE A 32 13.36 21.06 -21.74
CA ILE A 32 14.48 21.75 -22.39
C ILE A 32 13.98 22.68 -23.48
N PHE A 33 13.16 22.18 -24.40
CA PHE A 33 12.60 23.01 -25.48
C PHE A 33 11.70 24.11 -24.92
N GLU A 34 10.87 23.84 -23.94
CA GLU A 34 10.04 24.83 -23.27
C GLU A 34 10.89 25.94 -22.62
N GLY A 35 11.96 25.56 -21.91
CA GLY A 35 12.87 26.53 -21.28
C GLY A 35 13.57 27.45 -22.28
N ILE A 36 14.00 26.93 -23.43
CA ILE A 36 14.60 27.73 -24.51
C ILE A 36 13.56 28.68 -25.12
N VAL A 37 12.38 28.16 -25.45
CA VAL A 37 11.30 28.94 -26.08
C VAL A 37 10.75 30.01 -25.13
N ALA A 38 10.72 29.75 -23.82
CA ALA A 38 10.29 30.75 -22.82
C ALA A 38 11.16 32.03 -22.83
N LEU A 39 12.42 31.93 -23.27
CA LEU A 39 13.30 33.11 -23.43
C LEU A 39 12.93 33.98 -24.61
N SER A 40 12.07 33.55 -25.54
CA SER A 40 11.59 34.35 -26.64
C SER A 40 10.83 35.60 -26.17
N LEU A 41 10.15 35.51 -25.02
CA LEU A 41 9.39 36.63 -24.46
C LEU A 41 10.32 37.79 -24.01
N PRO A 42 11.31 37.60 -23.10
CA PRO A 42 12.20 38.70 -22.70
C PRO A 42 13.02 39.24 -23.86
N LEU A 43 13.53 38.40 -24.76
CA LEU A 43 14.28 38.82 -25.93
C LEU A 43 13.40 39.63 -26.92
N GLY A 44 12.18 39.15 -27.14
CA GLY A 44 11.23 39.84 -28.02
C GLY A 44 10.80 41.18 -27.46
N VAL A 45 10.52 41.25 -26.15
CA VAL A 45 10.18 42.51 -25.48
C VAL A 45 11.35 43.53 -25.58
N GLN A 46 12.60 43.07 -25.37
CA GLN A 46 13.78 43.91 -25.56
C GLN A 46 13.86 44.49 -26.97
N ALA A 47 13.69 43.64 -27.98
CA ALA A 47 13.75 44.06 -29.37
C ALA A 47 12.61 45.04 -29.73
N ILE A 48 11.39 44.80 -29.23
CA ILE A 48 10.23 45.69 -29.39
C ILE A 48 10.52 47.07 -28.77
N ILE A 49 11.04 47.12 -27.53
CA ILE A 49 11.36 48.39 -26.84
C ILE A 49 12.43 49.16 -27.62
N ASN A 50 13.47 48.50 -28.11
CA ASN A 50 14.52 49.12 -28.89
C ASN A 50 13.97 49.73 -30.21
N LEU A 51 13.04 49.04 -30.89
CA LEU A 51 12.36 49.55 -32.08
C LEU A 51 11.46 50.76 -31.76
N LEU A 52 10.73 50.73 -30.66
CA LEU A 52 9.88 51.85 -30.23
C LEU A 52 10.70 53.07 -29.85
N GLN A 53 11.86 52.91 -29.20
CA GLN A 53 12.77 54.03 -28.88
C GLN A 53 13.37 54.69 -30.15
N ALA A 54 13.58 53.90 -31.19
CA ALA A 54 14.04 54.42 -32.48
C ALA A 54 12.94 55.13 -33.31
N ALA A 55 11.71 55.21 -32.76
CA ALA A 55 10.52 55.82 -33.42
C ALA A 55 10.21 55.21 -34.82
N GLN A 56 10.63 54.00 -35.10
CA GLN A 56 10.44 53.33 -36.39
C GLN A 56 9.20 52.42 -36.35
N VAL A 57 8.10 52.86 -36.89
CA VAL A 57 6.95 52.01 -37.20
C VAL A 57 7.27 51.22 -38.48
N SER A 58 7.83 50.04 -38.35
CA SER A 58 8.22 49.18 -39.48
C SER A 58 7.47 47.87 -39.48
N ALA A 59 7.40 47.20 -40.62
CA ALA A 59 6.86 45.84 -40.74
C ALA A 59 7.59 44.86 -39.80
N SER A 60 8.84 45.13 -39.45
CA SER A 60 9.65 44.36 -38.51
C SER A 60 9.02 44.25 -37.11
N TRP A 61 8.34 45.31 -36.63
CA TRP A 61 7.63 45.28 -35.34
C TRP A 61 6.48 44.26 -35.34
N ILE A 62 5.66 44.24 -36.41
CA ILE A 62 4.55 43.29 -36.55
C ILE A 62 5.08 41.85 -36.59
N VAL A 63 6.12 41.60 -37.39
CA VAL A 63 6.76 40.25 -37.47
C VAL A 63 7.28 39.80 -36.11
N LEU A 64 7.88 40.70 -35.36
CA LEU A 64 8.42 40.38 -34.02
C LEU A 64 7.30 40.03 -33.01
N VAL A 65 6.20 40.76 -33.02
CA VAL A 65 5.02 40.49 -32.21
C VAL A 65 4.44 39.11 -32.54
N ILE A 66 4.32 38.78 -33.83
CA ILE A 66 3.84 37.45 -34.27
C ILE A 66 4.80 36.35 -33.77
N LEU A 67 6.11 36.56 -33.91
CA LEU A 67 7.10 35.56 -33.49
C LEU A 67 7.09 35.33 -31.99
N VAL A 68 6.99 36.36 -31.16
CA VAL A 68 6.89 36.24 -29.69
C VAL A 68 5.60 35.53 -29.29
N THR A 69 4.47 35.92 -29.90
CA THR A 69 3.17 35.26 -29.61
C THR A 69 3.17 33.80 -30.03
N ALA A 70 3.77 33.46 -31.17
CA ALA A 70 3.96 32.08 -31.58
C ALA A 70 4.85 31.29 -30.61
N GLY A 71 5.91 31.93 -30.09
CA GLY A 71 6.76 31.33 -29.04
C GLY A 71 5.98 31.02 -27.77
N VAL A 72 5.15 31.92 -27.29
CA VAL A 72 4.29 31.70 -26.12
C VAL A 72 3.30 30.56 -26.38
N ALA A 73 2.65 30.54 -27.55
CA ALA A 73 1.74 29.46 -27.92
C ALA A 73 2.44 28.11 -28.00
N PHE A 74 3.64 28.04 -28.57
CA PHE A 74 4.44 26.83 -28.68
C PHE A 74 4.89 26.32 -27.30
N SER A 75 5.31 27.21 -26.39
CA SER A 75 5.59 26.85 -24.99
C SER A 75 4.36 26.19 -24.31
N GLY A 76 3.16 26.75 -24.55
CA GLY A 76 1.89 26.18 -24.07
C GLY A 76 1.63 24.75 -24.59
N ILE A 77 1.90 24.51 -25.88
CA ILE A 77 1.76 23.19 -26.49
C ILE A 77 2.73 22.18 -25.86
N LEU A 78 3.99 22.56 -25.63
CA LEU A 78 4.98 21.69 -24.97
C LEU A 78 4.54 21.31 -23.55
N LYS A 79 3.97 22.24 -22.80
CA LYS A 79 3.39 21.94 -21.48
C LYS A 79 2.21 20.97 -21.58
N LEU A 80 1.33 21.17 -22.54
CA LEU A 80 0.20 20.25 -22.76
C LEU A 80 0.69 18.82 -23.04
N MET A 81 1.76 18.67 -23.82
CA MET A 81 2.37 17.36 -24.07
C MET A 81 2.96 16.73 -22.80
N GLN A 82 3.62 17.50 -21.96
CA GLN A 82 4.09 17.05 -20.66
C GLN A 82 2.92 16.57 -19.77
N PHE A 83 1.82 17.31 -19.70
CA PHE A 83 0.62 16.91 -18.96
C PHE A 83 0.05 15.57 -19.42
N ARG A 84 0.04 15.29 -20.72
CA ARG A 84 -0.45 14.00 -21.24
C ARG A 84 0.42 12.83 -20.79
N ILE A 85 1.74 12.99 -20.82
CA ILE A 85 2.67 11.93 -20.36
C ILE A 85 2.49 11.69 -18.87
N ILE A 86 2.41 12.74 -18.07
CA ILE A 86 2.22 12.63 -16.62
C ILE A 86 0.92 11.92 -16.28
N GLU A 87 -0.17 12.23 -16.97
CA GLU A 87 -1.44 11.52 -16.75
C GLU A 87 -1.27 10.01 -16.98
N THR A 88 -0.54 9.62 -18.00
CA THR A 88 -0.24 8.21 -18.28
C THR A 88 0.59 7.58 -17.15
N ILE A 89 1.61 8.29 -16.64
CA ILE A 89 2.41 7.82 -15.50
C ILE A 89 1.53 7.65 -14.25
N GLN A 90 0.65 8.60 -13.95
CA GLN A 90 -0.27 8.53 -12.82
C GLN A 90 -1.19 7.31 -12.89
N GLN A 91 -1.78 7.05 -14.05
CA GLN A 91 -2.64 5.89 -14.28
C GLN A 91 -1.86 4.56 -14.08
N ARG A 92 -0.61 4.48 -14.56
CA ARG A 92 0.25 3.31 -14.36
C ARG A 92 0.61 3.10 -12.89
N ILE A 93 0.93 4.18 -12.15
CA ILE A 93 1.23 4.09 -10.72
C ILE A 93 0.04 3.50 -9.96
N PHE A 94 -1.17 4.01 -10.22
CA PHE A 94 -2.38 3.52 -9.58
C PHE A 94 -2.65 2.05 -9.89
N THR A 95 -2.62 1.69 -11.16
CA THR A 95 -2.86 0.32 -11.62
C THR A 95 -1.85 -0.64 -11.03
N ARG A 96 -0.56 -0.28 -11.07
CA ARG A 96 0.52 -1.10 -10.51
C ARG A 96 0.37 -1.29 -9.01
N ALA A 97 0.09 -0.23 -8.26
CA ALA A 97 -0.12 -0.31 -6.81
C ALA A 97 -1.33 -1.19 -6.46
N SER A 98 -2.45 -1.04 -7.18
CA SER A 98 -3.65 -1.86 -6.99
C SER A 98 -3.38 -3.34 -7.21
N ILE A 99 -2.75 -3.69 -8.34
CA ILE A 99 -2.46 -5.08 -8.71
C ILE A 99 -1.43 -5.68 -7.75
N GLU A 100 -0.36 -4.94 -7.42
CA GLU A 100 0.69 -5.40 -6.51
C GLU A 100 0.14 -5.68 -5.11
N LEU A 101 -0.68 -4.81 -4.55
CA LEU A 101 -1.29 -5.03 -3.25
C LEU A 101 -2.27 -6.19 -3.28
N SER A 102 -3.12 -6.30 -4.30
CA SER A 102 -4.06 -7.43 -4.48
C SER A 102 -3.33 -8.77 -4.59
N TYR A 103 -2.17 -8.78 -5.25
CA TYR A 103 -1.32 -9.97 -5.37
C TYR A 103 -0.64 -10.34 -4.06
N ARG A 104 -0.15 -9.33 -3.31
CA ARG A 104 0.66 -9.54 -2.10
C ARG A 104 -0.16 -9.86 -0.86
N PHE A 105 -1.29 -9.17 -0.63
CA PHE A 105 -2.07 -9.35 0.60
C PHE A 105 -2.34 -10.81 0.96
N PRO A 106 -2.84 -11.66 0.06
CA PRO A 106 -3.11 -13.07 0.38
C PRO A 106 -1.84 -13.90 0.63
N LYS A 107 -0.67 -13.36 0.30
CA LYS A 107 0.63 -14.07 0.33
C LYS A 107 1.57 -13.59 1.42
N ILE A 108 1.23 -12.52 2.14
CA ILE A 108 2.06 -12.04 3.26
C ILE A 108 2.07 -13.12 4.34
N LYS A 109 3.27 -13.47 4.84
CA LYS A 109 3.41 -14.43 5.93
C LYS A 109 2.59 -14.01 7.15
N MET A 110 1.80 -14.91 7.71
CA MET A 110 0.92 -14.63 8.86
C MET A 110 1.68 -14.08 10.08
N ILE A 111 2.95 -14.45 10.27
CA ILE A 111 3.77 -13.92 11.36
C ILE A 111 3.98 -12.40 11.25
N GLU A 112 4.05 -11.87 10.02
CA GLU A 112 4.20 -10.44 9.75
C GLU A 112 2.91 -9.64 9.97
N LEU A 113 1.76 -10.31 9.93
CA LEU A 113 0.45 -9.70 10.14
C LEU A 113 0.01 -9.71 11.61
N ARG A 114 0.65 -10.49 12.48
CA ARG A 114 0.25 -10.63 13.89
C ARG A 114 0.16 -9.33 14.68
N ASN A 115 1.05 -8.40 14.38
CA ASN A 115 1.13 -7.11 15.09
C ASN A 115 0.35 -6.00 14.38
N TYR A 116 -0.40 -6.34 13.35
CA TYR A 116 -1.16 -5.40 12.54
C TYR A 116 -2.62 -5.84 12.43
N TYR A 117 -3.47 -4.88 12.26
CA TYR A 117 -4.83 -5.14 11.80
C TYR A 117 -4.83 -5.10 10.26
N PRO A 118 -5.03 -6.23 9.54
CA PRO A 118 -4.86 -6.27 8.08
C PRO A 118 -5.65 -5.22 7.29
N PRO A 119 -6.92 -4.88 7.64
CA PRO A 119 -7.64 -3.80 6.98
C PRO A 119 -6.99 -2.41 7.12
N GLU A 120 -6.26 -2.15 8.22
CA GLU A 120 -5.48 -0.90 8.37
C GLU A 120 -4.34 -0.83 7.35
N LEU A 121 -3.67 -1.97 7.09
CA LEU A 121 -2.62 -2.01 6.08
C LEU A 121 -3.14 -1.73 4.67
N ALA A 122 -4.38 -2.11 4.37
CA ALA A 122 -5.01 -1.80 3.09
C ALA A 122 -5.19 -0.29 2.87
N ASN A 123 -5.35 0.51 3.92
CA ASN A 123 -5.45 1.96 3.82
C ASN A 123 -4.18 2.62 3.29
N ARG A 124 -3.02 1.94 3.36
CA ARG A 124 -1.77 2.43 2.74
C ARG A 124 -1.91 2.59 1.23
N PHE A 125 -2.89 1.92 0.61
CA PHE A 125 -3.22 2.13 -0.79
C PHE A 125 -3.56 3.60 -1.12
N PHE A 126 -4.22 4.32 -0.21
CA PHE A 126 -4.57 5.73 -0.43
C PHE A 126 -3.35 6.67 -0.49
N ASP A 127 -2.19 6.25 0.03
CA ASP A 127 -0.94 6.99 -0.17
C ASP A 127 -0.54 7.03 -1.66
N THR A 128 -1.02 6.10 -2.48
CA THR A 128 -0.82 6.11 -3.93
C THR A 128 -1.36 7.38 -4.59
N LEU A 129 -2.47 7.94 -4.08
CA LEU A 129 -3.04 9.19 -4.59
C LEU A 129 -2.12 10.39 -4.30
N THR A 130 -1.47 10.40 -3.14
CA THR A 130 -0.47 11.42 -2.80
C THR A 130 0.77 11.29 -3.69
N ILE A 131 1.22 10.06 -3.95
CA ILE A 131 2.32 9.77 -4.87
C ILE A 131 1.98 10.26 -6.28
N GLN A 132 0.78 9.96 -6.80
CA GLN A 132 0.34 10.40 -8.13
C GLN A 132 0.39 11.93 -8.27
N LYS A 133 -0.25 12.67 -7.34
CA LYS A 133 -0.29 14.13 -7.36
C LYS A 133 1.09 14.76 -7.21
N GLY A 134 1.88 14.24 -6.29
CA GLY A 134 3.21 14.77 -6.00
C GLY A 134 4.22 14.47 -7.10
N ILE A 135 4.21 13.28 -7.70
CA ILE A 135 5.08 12.93 -8.83
C ILE A 135 4.82 13.84 -10.03
N SER A 136 3.55 14.14 -10.34
CA SER A 136 3.19 15.10 -11.38
C SER A 136 3.93 16.42 -11.17
N LYS A 137 3.81 16.97 -9.97
CA LYS A 137 4.44 18.25 -9.61
C LYS A 137 5.97 18.18 -9.66
N ILE A 138 6.56 17.08 -9.19
CA ILE A 138 8.01 16.89 -9.18
C ILE A 138 8.56 16.74 -10.60
N LEU A 139 7.94 15.92 -11.45
CA LEU A 139 8.46 15.62 -12.79
C LEU A 139 8.23 16.73 -13.82
N ILE A 140 7.25 17.62 -13.63
CA ILE A 140 7.04 18.78 -14.48
C ILE A 140 7.77 20.01 -13.92
N ASP A 141 7.43 20.40 -12.68
CA ASP A 141 7.86 21.69 -12.14
C ASP A 141 9.35 21.74 -11.85
N ALA A 142 9.96 20.66 -11.30
CA ALA A 142 11.37 20.70 -10.93
C ALA A 142 12.31 20.75 -12.15
N PRO A 143 12.19 19.90 -13.19
CA PRO A 143 13.02 20.01 -14.39
C PRO A 143 12.81 21.32 -15.13
N SER A 144 11.55 21.74 -15.34
CA SER A 144 11.23 22.99 -16.01
C SER A 144 11.80 24.19 -15.26
N ALA A 145 11.66 24.25 -13.94
CA ALA A 145 12.21 25.33 -13.12
C ALA A 145 13.73 25.36 -13.13
N LEU A 146 14.39 24.20 -12.99
CA LEU A 146 15.85 24.10 -13.03
C LEU A 146 16.40 24.55 -14.38
N LEU A 147 15.83 24.06 -15.49
CA LEU A 147 16.27 24.44 -16.84
C LEU A 147 15.99 25.91 -17.12
N GLN A 148 14.84 26.44 -16.69
CA GLN A 148 14.49 27.83 -16.83
C GLN A 148 15.47 28.75 -16.06
N ILE A 149 15.88 28.37 -14.83
CA ILE A 149 16.92 29.08 -14.07
C ILE A 149 18.24 29.07 -14.85
N VAL A 150 18.68 27.89 -15.31
CA VAL A 150 19.95 27.77 -16.05
C VAL A 150 19.95 28.63 -17.32
N PHE A 151 18.94 28.50 -18.17
CA PHE A 151 18.87 29.26 -19.40
C PHE A 151 18.70 30.79 -19.16
N ALA A 152 17.91 31.14 -18.15
CA ALA A 152 17.72 32.55 -17.77
C ALA A 152 19.03 33.18 -17.23
N LEU A 153 19.79 32.44 -16.39
CA LEU A 153 21.10 32.90 -15.90
C LEU A 153 22.14 32.99 -17.01
N LEU A 154 22.14 32.03 -17.95
CA LEU A 154 23.01 32.09 -19.12
C LEU A 154 22.70 33.33 -19.97
N LEU A 155 21.42 33.58 -20.27
CA LEU A 155 21.02 34.76 -21.04
C LEU A 155 21.40 36.07 -20.32
N LEU A 156 21.16 36.14 -19.02
CA LEU A 156 21.46 37.30 -18.20
C LEU A 156 22.95 37.61 -18.15
N SER A 157 23.83 36.58 -18.17
CA SER A 157 25.27 36.75 -18.17
C SER A 157 25.82 37.45 -19.42
N PHE A 158 25.11 37.40 -20.56
CA PHE A 158 25.49 38.09 -21.78
C PHE A 158 25.19 39.61 -21.74
N TYR A 159 24.36 40.07 -20.81
CA TYR A 159 24.06 41.51 -20.72
C TYR A 159 25.17 42.29 -19.98
N HIS A 160 25.66 41.74 -18.84
CA HIS A 160 26.75 42.38 -18.11
C HIS A 160 27.41 41.38 -17.14
N PRO A 161 28.76 41.41 -16.92
CA PRO A 161 29.47 40.49 -16.02
C PRO A 161 28.95 40.47 -14.60
N PHE A 162 28.35 41.53 -14.10
CA PHE A 162 27.69 41.59 -12.79
C PHE A 162 26.67 40.45 -12.60
N PHE A 163 25.90 40.10 -13.64
CA PHE A 163 24.89 39.08 -13.57
C PHE A 163 25.44 37.67 -13.41
N ILE A 164 26.74 37.44 -13.66
CA ILE A 164 27.41 36.17 -13.36
C ILE A 164 27.51 35.98 -11.84
N ILE A 165 27.95 37.03 -11.12
CA ILE A 165 28.02 37.03 -9.65
C ILE A 165 26.64 36.83 -9.04
N PHE A 166 25.65 37.51 -9.59
CA PHE A 166 24.24 37.37 -9.25
C PHE A 166 23.77 35.92 -9.42
N GLY A 167 24.07 35.27 -10.54
CA GLY A 167 23.72 33.89 -10.82
C GLY A 167 24.34 32.90 -9.80
N LEU A 168 25.62 33.10 -9.45
CA LEU A 168 26.29 32.31 -8.43
C LEU A 168 25.62 32.46 -7.05
N LEU A 169 25.16 33.66 -6.71
CA LEU A 169 24.43 33.93 -5.45
C LEU A 169 23.09 33.21 -5.44
N VAL A 170 22.34 33.20 -6.56
CA VAL A 170 21.09 32.43 -6.72
C VAL A 170 21.33 30.94 -6.48
N LEU A 171 22.33 30.37 -7.15
CA LEU A 171 22.66 28.94 -7.01
C LEU A 171 23.10 28.59 -5.59
N LEU A 172 23.92 29.44 -4.96
CA LEU A 172 24.34 29.26 -3.57
C LEU A 172 23.15 29.24 -2.62
N LEU A 173 22.18 30.14 -2.82
CA LEU A 173 21.01 30.22 -1.96
C LEU A 173 20.13 28.98 -2.11
N ILE A 174 19.86 28.52 -3.33
CA ILE A 174 19.12 27.27 -3.57
C ILE A 174 19.85 26.13 -2.83
N TYR A 175 21.15 26.00 -2.97
CA TYR A 175 21.94 24.98 -2.27
C TYR A 175 21.79 25.07 -0.74
N VAL A 176 21.88 26.27 -0.17
CA VAL A 176 21.77 26.49 1.29
C VAL A 176 20.38 26.06 1.79
N VAL A 177 19.31 26.49 1.11
CA VAL A 177 17.93 26.10 1.48
C VAL A 177 17.80 24.57 1.51
N PHE A 178 18.19 23.90 0.43
CA PHE A 178 18.07 22.45 0.35
C PHE A 178 18.92 21.74 1.40
N LYS A 179 20.19 22.12 1.59
CA LYS A 179 21.12 21.51 2.54
C LYS A 179 20.61 21.54 3.98
N TYR A 180 20.05 22.68 4.41
CA TYR A 180 19.65 22.86 5.81
C TYR A 180 18.22 22.40 6.11
N THR A 181 17.34 22.35 5.12
CA THR A 181 15.92 22.07 5.35
C THR A 181 15.46 20.70 4.87
N ALA A 182 16.08 20.10 3.84
CA ALA A 182 15.57 18.88 3.22
C ALA A 182 15.48 17.69 4.19
N LYS A 183 16.54 17.42 4.96
CA LYS A 183 16.57 16.30 5.91
C LYS A 183 15.54 16.48 7.01
N LYS A 184 15.49 17.67 7.62
CA LYS A 184 14.54 17.99 8.70
C LYS A 184 13.10 17.98 8.21
N GLY A 185 12.86 18.45 6.98
CA GLY A 185 11.54 18.41 6.33
C GLY A 185 11.03 16.98 6.18
N LEU A 186 11.86 16.05 5.69
CA LEU A 186 11.48 14.65 5.56
C LEU A 186 11.22 13.98 6.93
N GLU A 187 12.09 14.21 7.92
CA GLU A 187 11.93 13.64 9.26
C GLU A 187 10.61 14.09 9.93
N THR A 188 10.28 15.38 9.81
CA THR A 188 9.04 15.93 10.37
C THR A 188 7.80 15.45 9.62
N SER A 189 7.85 15.32 8.29
CA SER A 189 6.77 14.75 7.47
C SER A 189 6.50 13.27 7.81
N LEU A 190 7.53 12.46 7.98
CA LEU A 190 7.40 11.06 8.41
C LEU A 190 6.74 10.95 9.80
N LYS A 191 7.13 11.83 10.75
CA LYS A 191 6.54 11.85 12.10
C LYS A 191 5.07 12.27 12.07
N GLU A 192 4.74 13.30 11.30
CA GLU A 192 3.36 13.75 11.08
C GLU A 192 2.51 12.63 10.51
N SER A 193 2.97 11.98 9.44
CA SER A 193 2.28 10.86 8.81
C SER A 193 2.06 9.70 9.80
N LYS A 194 3.06 9.35 10.62
CA LYS A 194 2.91 8.32 11.66
C LYS A 194 1.77 8.64 12.63
N ASN A 195 1.66 9.88 13.10
CA ASN A 195 0.62 10.28 14.03
C ASN A 195 -0.76 10.40 13.35
N LYS A 196 -0.83 10.86 12.09
CA LYS A 196 -2.04 10.80 11.26
C LYS A 196 -2.64 9.38 11.22
N TYR A 197 -1.81 8.38 10.99
CA TYR A 197 -2.25 6.99 10.95
C TYR A 197 -2.69 6.44 12.30
N LYS A 198 -2.14 6.92 13.43
CA LYS A 198 -2.65 6.54 14.76
C LYS A 198 -4.08 7.06 14.98
N VAL A 199 -4.38 8.27 14.54
CA VAL A 199 -5.74 8.82 14.60
C VAL A 199 -6.68 7.98 13.75
N ALA A 200 -6.29 7.71 12.49
CA ALA A 200 -7.09 6.88 11.58
C ALA A 200 -7.36 5.47 12.16
N HIS A 201 -6.32 4.83 12.72
CA HIS A 201 -6.44 3.52 13.38
C HIS A 201 -7.44 3.56 14.55
N TRP A 202 -7.39 4.59 15.39
CA TRP A 202 -8.34 4.72 16.49
C TRP A 202 -9.78 4.90 16.01
N LEU A 203 -10.01 5.70 14.97
CA LEU A 203 -11.34 5.86 14.37
C LEU A 203 -11.87 4.52 13.79
N GLN A 204 -11.00 3.74 13.16
CA GLN A 204 -11.34 2.41 12.67
C GLN A 204 -11.68 1.46 13.83
N GLU A 205 -10.94 1.53 14.94
CA GLU A 205 -11.22 0.70 16.11
C GLU A 205 -12.58 1.02 16.74
N ILE A 206 -12.94 2.30 16.83
CA ILE A 206 -14.29 2.72 17.25
C ILE A 206 -15.36 2.16 16.29
N ALA A 207 -15.13 2.28 14.99
CA ALA A 207 -16.06 1.80 13.97
C ALA A 207 -16.21 0.27 13.99
N ARG A 208 -15.12 -0.46 14.17
CA ARG A 208 -15.09 -1.92 14.28
C ARG A 208 -15.84 -2.42 15.52
N THR A 209 -15.69 -1.71 16.64
CA THR A 209 -16.26 -2.09 17.93
C THR A 209 -17.46 -1.23 18.33
N ILE A 210 -18.21 -0.72 17.32
CA ILE A 210 -19.27 0.27 17.53
C ILE A 210 -20.34 -0.19 18.51
N ILE A 211 -20.65 -1.49 18.53
CA ILE A 211 -21.65 -2.06 19.47
C ILE A 211 -21.15 -1.90 20.91
N SER A 212 -19.88 -2.18 21.18
CA SER A 212 -19.28 -2.03 22.53
C SER A 212 -19.34 -0.58 23.00
N PHE A 213 -19.03 0.38 22.12
CA PHE A 213 -19.13 1.80 22.44
C PHE A 213 -20.60 2.24 22.68
N LYS A 214 -21.56 1.74 21.91
CA LYS A 214 -22.99 2.04 22.13
C LYS A 214 -23.50 1.45 23.44
N LEU A 215 -23.10 0.22 23.77
CA LEU A 215 -23.52 -0.46 24.99
C LEU A 215 -22.82 0.08 26.26
N SER A 216 -21.68 0.73 26.14
CA SER A 216 -20.98 1.35 27.28
C SER A 216 -21.69 2.58 27.88
N GLY A 217 -22.73 3.09 27.21
CA GLY A 217 -23.53 4.21 27.68
C GLY A 217 -22.74 5.53 27.71
N LYS A 218 -22.57 6.11 28.90
CA LYS A 218 -21.93 7.43 29.06
C LYS A 218 -20.40 7.36 29.14
N THR A 219 -19.73 6.75 28.17
CA THR A 219 -18.26 6.75 28.12
C THR A 219 -17.72 7.99 27.44
N LYS A 220 -16.65 8.56 27.98
CA LYS A 220 -15.86 9.62 27.32
C LYS A 220 -14.65 9.08 26.59
N LEU A 221 -14.35 7.76 26.71
CA LEU A 221 -13.11 7.13 26.22
C LEU A 221 -12.84 7.44 24.75
N ALA A 222 -13.87 7.40 23.90
CA ALA A 222 -13.70 7.67 22.47
C ALA A 222 -13.14 9.07 22.22
N LEU A 223 -13.69 10.08 22.88
CA LEU A 223 -13.28 11.48 22.72
C LEU A 223 -11.94 11.78 23.42
N GLU A 224 -11.75 11.30 24.65
CA GLU A 224 -10.50 11.53 25.42
C GLU A 224 -9.28 10.94 24.70
N LYS A 225 -9.41 9.72 24.19
CA LYS A 225 -8.32 9.09 23.42
C LYS A 225 -8.12 9.75 22.05
N SER A 226 -9.21 10.19 21.39
CA SER A 226 -9.10 10.98 20.16
C SER A 226 -8.36 12.28 20.41
N ASP A 227 -8.68 13.00 21.48
CA ASP A 227 -8.06 14.27 21.85
C ASP A 227 -6.54 14.13 22.03
N ILE A 228 -6.09 13.13 22.75
CA ILE A 228 -4.66 12.83 22.95
C ILE A 228 -3.97 12.56 21.60
N LEU A 229 -4.58 11.72 20.73
CA LEU A 229 -3.98 11.35 19.44
C LEU A 229 -3.98 12.52 18.45
N VAL A 230 -5.01 13.36 18.48
CA VAL A 230 -5.10 14.58 17.67
C VAL A 230 -4.09 15.62 18.15
N ASP A 231 -3.91 15.80 19.45
CA ASP A 231 -2.87 16.69 19.99
C ASP A 231 -1.46 16.26 19.56
N ASP A 232 -1.15 14.96 19.62
CA ASP A 232 0.10 14.41 19.11
C ASP A 232 0.30 14.66 17.60
N TYR A 233 -0.78 14.55 16.81
CA TYR A 233 -0.75 14.89 15.40
C TYR A 233 -0.51 16.38 15.18
N LEU A 234 -1.25 17.25 15.88
CA LEU A 234 -1.12 18.70 15.74
C LEU A 234 0.29 19.19 16.11
N LYS A 235 0.87 18.66 17.19
CA LYS A 235 2.28 18.95 17.55
C LYS A 235 3.26 18.56 16.46
N SER A 236 3.02 17.42 15.80
CA SER A 236 3.86 16.96 14.69
C SER A 236 3.66 17.81 13.44
N ARG A 237 2.42 18.18 13.14
CA ARG A 237 2.05 19.08 12.03
C ARG A 237 2.68 20.47 12.22
N GLU A 238 2.59 21.04 13.41
CA GLU A 238 3.22 22.31 13.76
C GLU A 238 4.74 22.26 13.61
N SER A 239 5.37 21.14 14.02
CA SER A 239 6.80 20.94 13.83
C SER A 239 7.20 20.90 12.35
N HIS A 240 6.39 20.26 11.50
CA HIS A 240 6.60 20.22 10.05
C HIS A 240 6.36 21.59 9.43
N PHE A 241 5.27 22.26 9.80
CA PHE A 241 4.91 23.60 9.33
C PHE A 241 6.01 24.64 9.60
N LYS A 242 6.67 24.58 10.78
CA LYS A 242 7.81 25.46 11.09
C LYS A 242 8.98 25.31 10.09
N VAL A 243 9.20 24.12 9.56
CA VAL A 243 10.23 23.92 8.51
C VAL A 243 9.79 24.60 7.21
N LEU A 244 8.51 24.44 6.82
CA LEU A 244 7.96 25.07 5.62
C LEU A 244 7.98 26.60 5.73
N VAL A 245 7.60 27.13 6.89
CA VAL A 245 7.66 28.59 7.16
C VAL A 245 9.09 29.11 7.04
N MET A 246 10.07 28.40 7.58
CA MET A 246 11.47 28.77 7.46
C MET A 246 11.92 28.83 5.98
N GLN A 247 11.54 27.84 5.17
CA GLN A 247 11.80 27.82 3.73
C GLN A 247 11.13 29.01 3.03
N TYR A 248 9.90 29.31 3.42
CA TYR A 248 9.16 30.44 2.83
C TYR A 248 9.76 31.80 3.18
N ILE A 249 10.21 32.00 4.44
CA ILE A 249 10.91 33.21 4.86
C ILE A 249 12.22 33.39 4.09
N GLN A 250 13.00 32.30 3.93
CA GLN A 250 14.23 32.34 3.14
C GLN A 250 13.95 32.73 1.69
N MET A 251 12.87 32.21 1.08
CA MET A 251 12.44 32.57 -0.27
C MET A 251 12.03 34.04 -0.38
N ILE A 252 11.24 34.56 0.57
CA ILE A 252 10.84 35.99 0.57
C ILE A 252 12.07 36.87 0.71
N SER A 253 12.95 36.57 1.66
CA SER A 253 14.19 37.35 1.86
C SER A 253 15.03 37.39 0.59
N PHE A 254 15.14 36.25 -0.09
CA PHE A 254 15.81 36.17 -1.38
C PHE A 254 15.16 37.06 -2.44
N LYS A 255 13.82 36.98 -2.61
CA LYS A 255 13.11 37.85 -3.56
C LYS A 255 13.37 39.32 -3.31
N VAL A 256 13.33 39.74 -2.04
CA VAL A 256 13.57 41.13 -1.65
C VAL A 256 15.00 41.56 -2.00
N ILE A 257 16.00 40.76 -1.62
CA ILE A 257 17.42 41.08 -1.90
C ILE A 257 17.68 41.19 -3.41
N ILE A 258 17.14 40.23 -4.16
CA ILE A 258 17.30 40.18 -5.62
C ILE A 258 16.65 41.34 -6.29
N THR A 259 15.41 41.68 -5.94
CA THR A 259 14.69 42.83 -6.52
C THR A 259 15.39 44.15 -6.21
N ALA A 260 15.80 44.34 -4.95
CA ALA A 260 16.56 45.53 -4.56
C ALA A 260 17.89 45.63 -5.31
N GLY A 261 18.65 44.52 -5.40
CA GLY A 261 19.92 44.48 -6.14
C GLY A 261 19.74 44.79 -7.62
N LEU A 262 18.69 44.26 -8.28
CA LEU A 262 18.41 44.56 -9.68
C LEU A 262 18.09 46.02 -9.90
N LEU A 263 17.18 46.59 -9.11
CA LEU A 263 16.75 47.98 -9.27
C LEU A 263 17.90 48.95 -9.00
N LEU A 264 18.71 48.71 -7.99
CA LEU A 264 19.88 49.57 -7.67
C LEU A 264 20.98 49.45 -8.71
N ILE A 265 21.42 48.20 -9.00
CA ILE A 265 22.58 48.00 -9.88
C ILE A 265 22.18 48.12 -11.34
N GLY A 266 21.05 47.52 -11.75
CA GLY A 266 20.53 47.66 -13.11
C GLY A 266 20.21 49.13 -13.47
N GLY A 267 19.59 49.87 -12.54
CA GLY A 267 19.37 51.31 -12.70
C GLY A 267 20.68 52.09 -12.82
N PHE A 268 21.69 51.79 -12.00
CA PHE A 268 23.02 52.39 -12.11
C PHE A 268 23.69 52.11 -13.46
N LEU A 269 23.61 50.88 -13.97
CA LEU A 269 24.16 50.50 -15.27
C LEU A 269 23.49 51.23 -16.43
N VAL A 270 22.18 51.49 -16.32
CA VAL A 270 21.45 52.30 -17.33
C VAL A 270 21.88 53.77 -17.25
N LEU A 271 21.98 54.34 -16.04
CA LEU A 271 22.40 55.76 -15.87
C LEU A 271 23.85 55.99 -16.33
N THR A 272 24.72 55.00 -16.19
CA THR A 272 26.12 55.03 -16.66
C THR A 272 26.28 54.60 -18.12
N GLN A 273 25.18 54.41 -18.85
CA GLN A 273 25.16 53.99 -20.27
C GLN A 273 25.86 52.67 -20.58
N GLN A 274 26.07 51.81 -19.57
CA GLN A 274 26.63 50.47 -19.75
C GLN A 274 25.54 49.46 -20.18
N MET A 275 24.27 49.87 -20.12
CA MET A 275 23.12 49.07 -20.46
C MET A 275 22.01 49.95 -21.05
N ASN A 276 21.33 49.53 -22.10
CA ASN A 276 20.20 50.26 -22.63
C ASN A 276 18.89 49.90 -21.89
N ILE A 277 17.85 50.74 -22.06
CA ILE A 277 16.55 50.57 -21.38
C ILE A 277 15.89 49.25 -21.79
N GLY A 278 15.99 48.84 -23.06
CA GLY A 278 15.46 47.55 -23.53
C GLY A 278 16.13 46.36 -22.85
N GLN A 279 17.45 46.40 -22.67
CA GLN A 279 18.20 45.37 -21.92
C GLN A 279 17.80 45.36 -20.44
N PHE A 280 17.61 46.50 -19.81
CA PHE A 280 17.17 46.61 -18.42
C PHE A 280 15.80 45.94 -18.19
N VAL A 281 14.81 46.27 -19.03
CA VAL A 281 13.47 45.68 -18.95
C VAL A 281 13.52 44.17 -19.23
N ALA A 282 14.32 43.74 -20.19
CA ALA A 282 14.51 42.32 -20.44
C ALA A 282 15.15 41.60 -19.24
N ALA A 283 16.16 42.18 -18.61
CA ALA A 283 16.78 41.67 -17.40
C ALA A 283 15.78 41.54 -16.24
N GLU A 284 14.89 42.54 -16.09
CA GLU A 284 13.81 42.49 -15.09
C GLU A 284 12.85 41.32 -15.35
N ILE A 285 12.41 41.11 -16.58
CA ILE A 285 11.55 39.96 -16.94
C ILE A 285 12.28 38.64 -16.68
N ILE A 286 13.55 38.54 -17.04
CA ILE A 286 14.36 37.31 -16.80
C ILE A 286 14.48 37.03 -15.32
N ILE A 287 14.73 38.06 -14.50
CA ILE A 287 14.86 37.88 -13.04
C ILE A 287 13.52 37.47 -12.41
N ILE A 288 12.40 38.03 -12.87
CA ILE A 288 11.05 37.60 -12.47
C ILE A 288 10.85 36.12 -12.81
N LEU A 289 11.26 35.66 -13.99
CA LEU A 289 11.22 34.23 -14.38
C LEU A 289 12.07 33.36 -13.45
N ILE A 290 13.28 33.80 -13.10
CA ILE A 290 14.14 33.08 -12.14
C ILE A 290 13.48 32.99 -10.77
N MET A 291 12.97 34.11 -10.25
CA MET A 291 12.29 34.16 -8.95
C MET A 291 11.08 33.19 -8.90
N ASN A 292 10.25 33.21 -9.94
CA ASN A 292 9.11 32.28 -10.04
C ASN A 292 9.55 30.82 -10.10
N SER A 293 10.66 30.53 -10.78
CA SER A 293 11.22 29.17 -10.87
C SER A 293 11.81 28.72 -9.53
N VAL A 294 12.51 29.59 -8.81
CA VAL A 294 13.01 29.32 -7.45
C VAL A 294 11.85 29.07 -6.48
N GLU A 295 10.80 29.89 -6.57
CA GLU A 295 9.58 29.70 -5.77
C GLU A 295 8.96 28.33 -6.02
N LYS A 296 8.80 27.92 -7.28
CA LYS A 296 8.29 26.60 -7.63
C LYS A 296 9.12 25.47 -7.04
N LEU A 297 10.46 25.58 -7.05
CA LEU A 297 11.35 24.58 -6.44
C LEU A 297 11.17 24.50 -4.93
N ILE A 298 11.09 25.65 -4.24
CA ILE A 298 10.97 25.69 -2.77
C ILE A 298 9.60 25.20 -2.33
N LEU A 299 8.51 25.66 -2.95
CA LEU A 299 7.16 25.18 -2.64
C LEU A 299 6.94 23.73 -3.08
N GLY A 300 7.69 23.25 -4.07
CA GLY A 300 7.71 21.87 -4.49
C GLY A 300 8.27 20.91 -3.44
N LEU A 301 9.09 21.39 -2.48
CA LEU A 301 9.68 20.57 -1.42
C LEU A 301 8.61 19.91 -0.53
N GLU A 302 7.52 20.60 -0.19
CA GLU A 302 6.42 20.00 0.56
C GLU A 302 5.87 18.76 -0.17
N SER A 303 5.53 18.90 -1.46
CA SER A 303 5.06 17.78 -2.29
C SER A 303 6.10 16.66 -2.40
N PHE A 304 7.37 17.02 -2.40
CA PHE A 304 8.46 16.04 -2.41
C PHE A 304 8.55 15.23 -1.09
N TYR A 305 8.41 15.90 0.07
CA TYR A 305 8.35 15.21 1.37
C TYR A 305 7.13 14.29 1.45
N ASP A 306 5.98 14.76 0.97
CA ASP A 306 4.75 13.96 0.95
C ASP A 306 4.89 12.71 0.08
N VAL A 307 5.51 12.82 -1.09
CA VAL A 307 5.79 11.68 -1.97
C VAL A 307 6.73 10.68 -1.30
N LEU A 308 7.85 11.15 -0.73
CA LEU A 308 8.80 10.26 -0.05
C LEU A 308 8.16 9.55 1.14
N THR A 309 7.34 10.27 1.92
CA THR A 309 6.62 9.72 3.07
C THR A 309 5.58 8.69 2.63
N SER A 310 4.82 8.98 1.57
CA SER A 310 3.80 8.08 1.03
C SER A 310 4.41 6.82 0.39
N ILE A 311 5.54 6.95 -0.30
CA ILE A 311 6.30 5.80 -0.82
C ILE A 311 6.83 4.91 0.32
N GLU A 312 7.30 5.50 1.42
CA GLU A 312 7.72 4.74 2.60
C GLU A 312 6.54 3.99 3.23
N LYS A 313 5.38 4.65 3.36
CA LYS A 313 4.16 4.03 3.89
C LYS A 313 3.65 2.87 3.03
N LEU A 314 3.65 3.03 1.72
CA LEU A 314 3.33 1.95 0.79
C LEU A 314 4.36 0.81 0.89
N GLY A 315 5.64 1.16 1.04
CA GLY A 315 6.75 0.24 1.26
C GLY A 315 6.59 -0.62 2.53
N GLU A 316 6.00 -0.09 3.62
CA GLU A 316 5.71 -0.86 4.84
C GLU A 316 4.86 -2.12 4.55
N VAL A 317 4.06 -2.11 3.49
CA VAL A 317 3.26 -3.27 3.06
C VAL A 317 3.99 -4.10 2.01
N ILE A 318 4.52 -3.44 0.97
CA ILE A 318 5.15 -4.11 -0.18
C ILE A 318 6.42 -4.88 0.23
N ASP A 319 7.15 -4.42 1.24
CA ASP A 319 8.38 -5.08 1.70
C ASP A 319 8.12 -6.25 2.65
N LYS A 320 6.89 -6.44 3.12
CA LYS A 320 6.61 -7.58 3.97
C LYS A 320 6.96 -8.89 3.26
N PRO A 321 7.64 -9.81 3.95
CA PRO A 321 7.94 -11.12 3.39
C PRO A 321 6.65 -11.82 2.97
N ILE A 322 6.67 -12.33 1.75
CA ILE A 322 5.60 -13.20 1.25
C ILE A 322 5.98 -14.66 1.43
N GLU A 323 4.98 -15.53 1.41
CA GLU A 323 5.16 -16.97 1.41
C GLU A 323 5.95 -17.40 0.16
N PRO A 324 6.70 -18.55 0.24
CA PRO A 324 7.41 -19.08 -0.93
C PRO A 324 6.45 -19.27 -2.12
N GLN A 325 6.84 -18.72 -3.27
CA GLN A 325 6.05 -18.83 -4.51
C GLN A 325 6.55 -19.96 -5.42
N GLU A 326 7.63 -20.63 -5.03
CA GLU A 326 8.25 -21.76 -5.71
C GLU A 326 8.52 -22.85 -4.68
N GLY A 327 8.63 -24.10 -5.13
CA GLY A 327 8.89 -25.26 -4.29
C GLY A 327 8.37 -26.54 -4.92
N SER A 328 8.59 -27.67 -4.24
CA SER A 328 8.08 -28.96 -4.67
C SER A 328 6.56 -28.99 -4.66
N SER A 329 5.95 -29.63 -5.64
CA SER A 329 4.51 -29.86 -5.69
C SER A 329 4.15 -31.17 -4.99
N VAL A 330 3.07 -31.14 -4.22
CA VAL A 330 2.48 -32.35 -3.64
C VAL A 330 1.69 -33.08 -4.74
N ASN A 331 2.05 -34.34 -4.98
CA ASN A 331 1.32 -35.15 -5.96
C ASN A 331 -0.07 -35.52 -5.41
N ARG A 332 -1.12 -35.13 -6.12
CA ARG A 332 -2.52 -35.41 -5.78
C ARG A 332 -2.91 -36.87 -5.89
N ASP A 333 -2.20 -37.66 -6.69
CA ASP A 333 -2.54 -39.06 -6.95
C ASP A 333 -1.98 -40.01 -5.86
N LYS A 334 -1.01 -39.51 -5.06
CA LYS A 334 -0.46 -40.28 -3.94
C LYS A 334 -1.33 -40.16 -2.68
N PRO A 335 -1.30 -41.19 -1.80
CA PRO A 335 -1.87 -41.08 -0.47
C PRO A 335 -1.34 -39.84 0.28
N PHE A 336 -2.20 -39.14 1.01
CA PHE A 336 -1.84 -37.88 1.66
C PHE A 336 -1.50 -38.14 3.15
N LYS A 337 -0.20 -38.29 3.41
CA LYS A 337 0.34 -38.50 4.77
C LYS A 337 0.98 -37.20 5.26
N ILE A 338 0.71 -36.83 6.53
CA ILE A 338 1.38 -35.69 7.19
C ILE A 338 2.04 -36.22 8.45
N GLU A 339 3.27 -35.83 8.70
CA GLU A 339 4.06 -36.22 9.85
C GLU A 339 4.64 -34.97 10.53
N LEU A 340 4.39 -34.86 11.84
CA LEU A 340 4.97 -33.85 12.70
C LEU A 340 6.10 -34.49 13.50
N GLN A 341 7.30 -33.91 13.43
CA GLN A 341 8.49 -34.38 14.13
C GLN A 341 9.05 -33.29 15.06
N GLY A 342 8.82 -33.46 16.38
CA GLY A 342 9.36 -32.54 17.40
C GLY A 342 8.92 -31.08 17.24
N VAL A 343 7.72 -30.87 16.72
CA VAL A 343 7.24 -29.54 16.37
C VAL A 343 7.02 -28.68 17.59
N SER A 344 7.69 -27.52 17.63
CA SER A 344 7.47 -26.50 18.66
C SER A 344 7.20 -25.13 18.02
N TYR A 345 6.40 -24.33 18.71
CA TYR A 345 6.05 -23.00 18.26
C TYR A 345 6.06 -22.00 19.41
N VAL A 346 6.92 -21.01 19.29
CA VAL A 346 7.10 -19.91 20.25
C VAL A 346 6.60 -18.61 19.65
N VAL A 347 5.81 -17.89 20.41
CA VAL A 347 5.35 -16.53 20.05
C VAL A 347 6.27 -15.52 20.73
N ASN A 348 6.77 -14.55 19.98
CA ASN A 348 7.56 -13.46 20.54
C ASN A 348 6.82 -12.82 21.73
N ASN A 349 7.54 -12.53 22.80
CA ASN A 349 7.04 -11.99 24.07
C ASN A 349 6.22 -12.95 24.95
N ARG A 350 6.21 -14.25 24.66
CA ARG A 350 5.67 -15.26 25.60
C ARG A 350 6.81 -16.10 26.18
N PRO A 351 6.86 -16.27 27.51
CA PRO A 351 7.96 -17.04 28.15
C PRO A 351 7.87 -18.54 27.91
N LYS A 352 6.70 -19.04 27.50
CA LYS A 352 6.47 -20.48 27.26
C LYS A 352 6.03 -20.72 25.82
N PRO A 353 6.46 -21.83 25.19
CA PRO A 353 6.00 -22.22 23.88
C PRO A 353 4.48 -22.44 23.86
N VAL A 354 3.83 -22.09 22.76
CA VAL A 354 2.40 -22.35 22.54
C VAL A 354 2.19 -23.81 22.13
N ILE A 355 3.12 -24.36 21.34
CA ILE A 355 3.24 -25.77 20.99
C ILE A 355 4.65 -26.23 21.41
N ASN A 356 4.75 -27.36 22.08
CA ASN A 356 5.99 -27.85 22.67
C ASN A 356 6.23 -29.30 22.34
N ASN A 357 7.19 -29.59 21.48
CA ASN A 357 7.69 -30.90 21.11
C ASN A 357 6.58 -31.90 20.71
N VAL A 358 5.71 -31.50 19.80
CA VAL A 358 4.59 -32.33 19.33
C VAL A 358 5.04 -33.20 18.17
N SER A 359 4.78 -34.51 18.28
CA SER A 359 5.06 -35.53 17.25
C SER A 359 3.86 -36.45 17.09
N PHE A 360 3.34 -36.59 15.90
CA PHE A 360 2.32 -37.58 15.52
C PHE A 360 2.16 -37.63 14.00
N GLU A 361 1.45 -38.66 13.51
CA GLU A 361 1.18 -38.88 12.10
C GLU A 361 -0.31 -38.82 11.79
N ILE A 362 -0.63 -38.27 10.63
CA ILE A 362 -1.95 -38.26 10.00
C ILE A 362 -1.84 -39.14 8.75
N ASN A 363 -2.43 -40.31 8.82
CA ASN A 363 -2.45 -41.25 7.70
C ASN A 363 -3.70 -41.00 6.81
N PRO A 364 -3.68 -41.51 5.57
CA PRO A 364 -4.87 -41.48 4.72
C PRO A 364 -6.08 -42.10 5.44
N ASN A 365 -7.24 -41.42 5.32
CA ASN A 365 -8.50 -41.82 5.96
C ASN A 365 -8.54 -41.73 7.49
N ASP A 366 -7.52 -41.20 8.15
CA ASP A 366 -7.60 -40.91 9.59
C ASP A 366 -8.68 -39.83 9.88
N ARG A 367 -9.37 -40.05 10.99
CA ARG A 367 -10.32 -39.10 11.57
C ARG A 367 -9.88 -38.76 12.98
N ILE A 368 -9.22 -37.62 13.15
CA ILE A 368 -8.53 -37.22 14.36
C ILE A 368 -9.33 -36.13 15.08
N LEU A 369 -9.78 -36.42 16.29
CA LEU A 369 -10.35 -35.45 17.19
C LEU A 369 -9.27 -34.87 18.10
N ILE A 370 -9.06 -33.54 18.03
CA ILE A 370 -8.15 -32.83 18.94
C ILE A 370 -8.96 -32.16 20.04
N GLN A 371 -8.69 -32.54 21.27
CA GLN A 371 -9.33 -31.98 22.47
C GLN A 371 -8.31 -31.30 23.38
N GLY A 372 -8.78 -30.56 24.36
CA GLY A 372 -7.96 -29.88 25.35
C GLY A 372 -8.62 -28.62 25.90
N SER A 373 -8.10 -28.12 27.00
CA SER A 373 -8.58 -26.90 27.66
C SER A 373 -8.46 -25.67 26.75
N SER A 374 -9.14 -24.58 27.09
CA SER A 374 -8.91 -23.31 26.43
C SER A 374 -7.44 -22.91 26.55
N ASN A 375 -6.88 -22.30 25.50
CA ASN A 375 -5.47 -21.91 25.40
C ASN A 375 -4.45 -23.08 25.45
N SER A 376 -4.87 -24.33 25.20
CA SER A 376 -3.93 -25.49 25.14
C SER A 376 -3.09 -25.52 23.87
N GLY A 377 -3.35 -24.68 22.86
CA GLY A 377 -2.59 -24.58 21.61
C GLY A 377 -3.26 -25.21 20.39
N LYS A 378 -4.52 -25.70 20.50
CA LYS A 378 -5.25 -26.39 19.40
C LYS A 378 -5.28 -25.59 18.09
N SER A 379 -5.72 -24.34 18.14
CA SER A 379 -5.78 -23.46 16.95
C SER A 379 -4.39 -23.26 16.34
N SER A 380 -3.35 -23.10 17.17
CA SER A 380 -1.97 -22.98 16.67
C SER A 380 -1.46 -24.27 16.03
N LEU A 381 -1.86 -25.43 16.54
CA LEU A 381 -1.51 -26.73 15.95
C LEU A 381 -2.16 -26.87 14.56
N ILE A 382 -3.43 -26.51 14.43
CA ILE A 382 -4.13 -26.49 13.13
C ILE A 382 -3.46 -25.52 12.15
N GLN A 383 -3.09 -24.31 12.60
CA GLN A 383 -2.40 -23.33 11.77
C GLN A 383 -1.01 -23.81 11.31
N LEU A 384 -0.30 -24.58 12.14
CA LEU A 384 0.97 -25.24 11.77
C LEU A 384 0.74 -26.30 10.69
N ILE A 385 -0.23 -27.19 10.90
CA ILE A 385 -0.57 -28.27 9.96
C ILE A 385 -1.05 -27.69 8.63
N SER A 386 -1.84 -26.62 8.64
CA SER A 386 -2.30 -25.95 7.41
C SER A 386 -1.23 -25.10 6.70
N GLY A 387 -0.03 -24.98 7.28
CA GLY A 387 1.05 -24.16 6.74
C GLY A 387 0.76 -22.65 6.78
N LEU A 388 -0.19 -22.19 7.63
CA LEU A 388 -0.44 -20.77 7.86
C LEU A 388 0.67 -20.12 8.69
N ILE A 389 1.27 -20.90 9.60
CA ILE A 389 2.42 -20.49 10.40
C ILE A 389 3.53 -21.55 10.30
N GLU A 390 4.78 -21.11 10.44
CA GLU A 390 5.94 -21.99 10.41
C GLU A 390 6.34 -22.41 11.84
N PRO A 391 6.78 -23.66 12.07
CA PRO A 391 7.29 -24.07 13.36
C PRO A 391 8.61 -23.35 13.70
N THR A 392 8.81 -23.05 14.98
CA THR A 392 10.06 -22.45 15.49
C THR A 392 11.19 -23.50 15.54
N SER A 393 10.84 -24.75 15.87
CA SER A 393 11.73 -25.91 15.82
C SER A 393 10.95 -27.16 15.47
N GLY A 394 11.64 -28.20 15.03
CA GLY A 394 11.03 -29.41 14.45
C GLY A 394 10.59 -29.14 12.99
N ASP A 395 10.04 -30.18 12.39
CA ASP A 395 9.58 -30.12 11.00
C ASP A 395 8.23 -30.81 10.79
N ILE A 396 7.52 -30.38 9.73
CA ILE A 396 6.28 -31.00 9.27
C ILE A 396 6.56 -31.54 7.87
N PHE A 397 6.28 -32.81 7.67
CA PHE A 397 6.47 -33.46 6.38
C PHE A 397 5.11 -33.82 5.77
N VAL A 398 5.03 -33.68 4.45
CA VAL A 398 3.88 -34.08 3.64
C VAL A 398 4.39 -35.03 2.57
N ASN A 399 3.98 -36.30 2.65
CA ASN A 399 4.49 -37.36 1.78
C ASN A 399 6.04 -37.36 1.69
N ASP A 400 6.71 -37.34 2.84
CA ASP A 400 8.18 -37.33 3.01
C ASP A 400 8.88 -36.01 2.56
N LEU A 401 8.15 -35.03 2.09
CA LEU A 401 8.69 -33.70 1.74
C LEU A 401 8.47 -32.72 2.90
N SER A 402 9.53 -32.03 3.31
CA SER A 402 9.38 -30.96 4.32
C SER A 402 8.46 -29.85 3.80
N LEU A 403 7.48 -29.45 4.63
CA LEU A 403 6.52 -28.39 4.30
C LEU A 403 7.21 -27.07 3.96
N LYS A 404 8.39 -26.80 4.52
CA LYS A 404 9.21 -25.60 4.20
C LYS A 404 9.70 -25.58 2.75
N GLY A 405 9.83 -26.74 2.11
CA GLY A 405 10.27 -26.89 0.71
C GLY A 405 9.12 -27.02 -0.29
N ILE A 406 7.88 -27.05 0.17
CA ILE A 406 6.71 -27.22 -0.66
C ILE A 406 6.16 -25.84 -1.08
N PHE A 407 5.69 -25.74 -2.32
CA PHE A 407 4.92 -24.57 -2.75
C PHE A 407 3.61 -24.49 -1.96
N THR A 408 3.49 -23.50 -1.09
CA THR A 408 2.43 -23.40 -0.08
C THR A 408 1.03 -23.42 -0.68
N ASN A 409 0.82 -22.74 -1.83
CA ASN A 409 -0.49 -22.73 -2.48
C ASN A 409 -0.86 -24.10 -3.07
N ASN A 410 0.12 -24.87 -3.58
CA ASN A 410 -0.12 -26.22 -4.06
C ASN A 410 -0.49 -27.15 -2.89
N TYR A 411 0.15 -27.01 -1.74
CA TYR A 411 -0.21 -27.74 -0.53
C TYR A 411 -1.64 -27.41 -0.10
N ARG A 412 -1.96 -26.12 0.09
CA ARG A 412 -3.28 -25.67 0.54
C ARG A 412 -4.41 -26.00 -0.44
N ALA A 413 -4.11 -26.16 -1.73
CA ALA A 413 -5.10 -26.61 -2.71
C ALA A 413 -5.61 -28.04 -2.43
N ASN A 414 -4.91 -28.83 -1.60
CA ASN A 414 -5.33 -30.16 -1.15
C ASN A 414 -6.06 -30.12 0.20
N LEU A 415 -6.18 -28.95 0.84
CA LEU A 415 -6.81 -28.77 2.14
C LEU A 415 -8.20 -28.17 2.00
N GLY A 416 -9.13 -28.66 2.81
CA GLY A 416 -10.39 -27.99 3.14
C GLY A 416 -10.29 -27.41 4.54
N LEU A 417 -10.47 -26.11 4.69
CA LEU A 417 -10.31 -25.44 5.97
C LEU A 417 -11.62 -24.76 6.38
N SER A 418 -12.01 -24.94 7.64
CA SER A 418 -13.06 -24.15 8.30
C SER A 418 -12.58 -23.82 9.70
N LEU A 419 -11.96 -22.65 9.85
CA LEU A 419 -11.43 -22.16 11.10
C LEU A 419 -12.48 -21.33 11.85
N SER A 420 -12.35 -21.25 13.18
CA SER A 420 -13.32 -20.54 14.02
C SER A 420 -13.44 -19.04 13.69
N GLU A 421 -12.34 -18.41 13.26
CA GLU A 421 -12.27 -16.98 12.94
C GLU A 421 -12.70 -16.65 11.50
N GLU A 422 -12.95 -17.65 10.64
CA GLU A 422 -13.34 -17.42 9.27
C GLU A 422 -14.77 -16.89 9.15
N THR A 423 -14.93 -15.92 8.26
CA THR A 423 -16.22 -15.29 7.90
C THR A 423 -16.36 -15.20 6.39
N PRO A 424 -17.60 -15.11 5.87
CA PRO A 424 -17.83 -14.81 4.47
C PRO A 424 -17.25 -13.43 4.10
N PHE A 425 -16.62 -13.34 2.94
CA PHE A 425 -16.18 -12.07 2.39
C PHE A 425 -17.30 -11.39 1.59
N GLU A 426 -17.14 -10.09 1.36
CA GLU A 426 -18.06 -9.31 0.54
C GLU A 426 -18.03 -9.78 -0.92
N GLY A 427 -19.16 -10.33 -1.39
CA GLY A 427 -19.29 -10.93 -2.71
C GLY A 427 -20.53 -11.80 -2.79
N THR A 428 -20.73 -12.47 -3.92
CA THR A 428 -21.88 -13.38 -4.09
C THR A 428 -21.70 -14.66 -3.26
N ILE A 429 -22.82 -15.38 -3.01
CA ILE A 429 -22.76 -16.70 -2.37
C ILE A 429 -21.88 -17.63 -3.23
N ARG A 430 -22.02 -17.61 -4.55
CA ARG A 430 -21.20 -18.37 -5.49
C ARG A 430 -19.72 -18.11 -5.28
N GLU A 431 -19.31 -16.83 -5.32
CA GLU A 431 -17.90 -16.45 -5.08
C GLU A 431 -17.38 -16.92 -3.73
N ASN A 432 -18.20 -16.82 -2.69
CA ASN A 432 -17.85 -17.30 -1.35
C ASN A 432 -17.64 -18.82 -1.27
N ILE A 433 -18.33 -19.61 -2.09
CA ILE A 433 -18.19 -21.07 -2.13
C ILE A 433 -17.03 -21.49 -3.04
N THR A 434 -16.91 -20.90 -4.22
CA THR A 434 -16.00 -21.37 -5.26
C THR A 434 -14.66 -20.65 -5.31
N PHE A 435 -14.54 -19.45 -4.72
CA PHE A 435 -13.42 -18.53 -4.94
C PHE A 435 -13.17 -18.24 -6.43
N GLY A 436 -14.23 -18.20 -7.24
CA GLY A 436 -14.15 -17.94 -8.68
C GLY A 436 -13.69 -19.14 -9.51
N ASP A 437 -13.67 -20.35 -8.93
CA ASP A 437 -13.37 -21.58 -9.66
C ASP A 437 -14.56 -21.97 -10.53
N SER A 438 -14.44 -21.77 -11.83
CA SER A 438 -15.49 -22.06 -12.82
C SER A 438 -15.67 -23.56 -13.12
N SER A 439 -14.79 -24.42 -12.62
CA SER A 439 -14.93 -25.87 -12.78
C SER A 439 -15.97 -26.48 -11.85
N ILE A 440 -16.40 -25.73 -10.79
CA ILE A 440 -17.41 -26.15 -9.86
C ILE A 440 -18.79 -25.81 -10.42
N SER A 441 -19.61 -26.84 -10.68
CA SER A 441 -20.95 -26.66 -11.22
C SER A 441 -21.97 -26.22 -10.16
N ASP A 442 -23.10 -25.66 -10.61
CA ASP A 442 -24.20 -25.29 -9.72
C ASP A 442 -24.81 -26.52 -9.04
N GLU A 443 -24.88 -27.64 -9.74
CA GLU A 443 -25.37 -28.92 -9.19
C GLU A 443 -24.52 -29.40 -8.01
N GLU A 444 -23.20 -29.25 -8.10
CA GLU A 444 -22.29 -29.56 -7.01
C GLU A 444 -22.54 -28.64 -5.80
N ILE A 445 -22.73 -27.33 -6.04
CA ILE A 445 -23.05 -26.37 -4.97
C ILE A 445 -24.38 -26.75 -4.31
N TYR A 446 -25.44 -27.02 -5.09
CA TYR A 446 -26.73 -27.42 -4.52
C TYR A 446 -26.65 -28.75 -3.74
N SER A 447 -25.85 -29.70 -4.20
CA SER A 447 -25.63 -30.97 -3.49
C SER A 447 -25.01 -30.74 -2.11
N ILE A 448 -23.99 -29.90 -2.02
CA ILE A 448 -23.35 -29.56 -0.75
C ILE A 448 -24.31 -28.74 0.16
N PHE A 449 -25.10 -27.84 -0.41
CA PHE A 449 -26.08 -27.05 0.34
C PHE A 449 -27.18 -27.92 0.96
N LYS A 450 -27.56 -29.01 0.30
CA LYS A 450 -28.47 -30.00 0.88
C LYS A 450 -27.88 -30.67 2.11
N ILE A 451 -26.58 -30.96 2.10
CA ILE A 451 -25.86 -31.58 3.20
C ILE A 451 -25.66 -30.60 4.36
N THR A 452 -25.22 -29.38 4.06
CA THR A 452 -24.90 -28.36 5.08
C THR A 452 -26.14 -27.59 5.57
N GLY A 453 -27.35 -27.90 5.04
CA GLY A 453 -28.59 -27.27 5.47
C GLY A 453 -28.75 -25.83 4.97
N LEU A 454 -28.16 -25.47 3.83
CA LEU A 454 -28.28 -24.13 3.22
C LEU A 454 -29.41 -24.02 2.20
N THR A 455 -30.08 -25.11 1.85
CA THR A 455 -31.11 -25.14 0.79
C THR A 455 -32.25 -24.17 1.07
N GLU A 456 -32.79 -24.17 2.30
CA GLU A 456 -33.92 -23.28 2.65
C GLU A 456 -33.48 -21.81 2.70
N PHE A 457 -32.30 -21.54 3.18
CA PHE A 457 -31.73 -20.18 3.11
C PHE A 457 -31.62 -19.71 1.67
N LEU A 458 -31.10 -20.54 0.76
CA LEU A 458 -30.95 -20.18 -0.66
C LEU A 458 -32.29 -19.94 -1.36
N LYS A 459 -33.31 -20.75 -1.09
CA LYS A 459 -34.66 -20.55 -1.65
C LYS A 459 -35.28 -19.20 -1.28
N GLN A 460 -34.93 -18.66 -0.12
CA GLN A 460 -35.35 -17.34 0.34
C GLN A 460 -34.61 -16.18 -0.34
N GLN A 461 -33.53 -16.47 -1.07
CA GLN A 461 -32.74 -15.43 -1.71
C GLN A 461 -33.29 -15.12 -3.12
N PRO A 462 -33.66 -13.88 -3.43
CA PRO A 462 -34.26 -13.53 -4.73
C PRO A 462 -33.34 -13.79 -5.93
N LYS A 463 -32.01 -13.74 -5.71
CA LYS A 463 -30.99 -13.96 -6.74
C LYS A 463 -30.30 -15.32 -6.62
N GLY A 464 -30.77 -16.24 -5.77
CA GLY A 464 -30.15 -17.54 -5.57
C GLY A 464 -28.67 -17.44 -5.22
N LEU A 465 -27.81 -18.16 -5.94
CA LEU A 465 -26.35 -18.15 -5.74
C LEU A 465 -25.68 -16.80 -6.02
N ASP A 466 -26.32 -15.93 -6.80
CA ASP A 466 -25.80 -14.60 -7.13
C ASP A 466 -26.24 -13.53 -6.11
N THR A 467 -26.83 -13.95 -5.00
CA THR A 467 -27.11 -13.07 -3.86
C THR A 467 -25.82 -12.57 -3.25
N TYR A 468 -25.74 -11.24 -3.09
CA TYR A 468 -24.55 -10.54 -2.59
C TYR A 468 -24.53 -10.50 -1.06
N LEU A 469 -23.49 -11.05 -0.47
CA LEU A 469 -23.24 -11.04 0.97
C LEU A 469 -22.48 -9.77 1.36
N LYS A 470 -22.84 -9.20 2.51
CA LYS A 470 -22.11 -8.09 3.11
C LYS A 470 -20.82 -8.59 3.81
N PRO A 471 -19.84 -7.69 4.03
CA PRO A 471 -18.61 -8.05 4.74
C PRO A 471 -18.88 -8.82 6.04
N GLU A 472 -18.06 -9.82 6.34
CA GLU A 472 -18.14 -10.66 7.54
C GLU A 472 -19.46 -11.43 7.69
N GLY A 473 -20.27 -11.51 6.62
CA GLY A 473 -21.61 -12.11 6.69
C GLY A 473 -22.60 -11.29 7.51
N LYS A 474 -22.42 -9.96 7.62
CA LYS A 474 -23.41 -9.09 8.27
C LYS A 474 -24.76 -9.23 7.55
N LEU A 475 -25.85 -9.26 8.30
CA LEU A 475 -27.23 -9.45 7.86
C LEU A 475 -27.64 -10.91 7.59
N ILE A 476 -26.77 -11.89 7.70
CA ILE A 476 -27.14 -13.31 7.75
C ILE A 476 -26.90 -13.88 9.14
N ALA A 477 -27.64 -14.94 9.48
CA ALA A 477 -27.46 -15.61 10.77
C ALA A 477 -26.03 -16.20 10.87
N TYR A 478 -25.46 -16.19 12.07
CA TYR A 478 -24.13 -16.74 12.34
C TYR A 478 -23.99 -18.20 11.86
N THR A 479 -25.01 -19.03 12.11
CA THR A 479 -25.04 -20.43 11.66
C THR A 479 -25.03 -20.54 10.13
N VAL A 480 -25.72 -19.65 9.41
CA VAL A 480 -25.68 -19.59 7.93
C VAL A 480 -24.27 -19.23 7.46
N ALA A 481 -23.62 -18.24 8.09
CA ALA A 481 -22.23 -17.88 7.76
C ALA A 481 -21.27 -19.09 7.96
N LYS A 482 -21.40 -19.82 9.07
CA LYS A 482 -20.61 -21.02 9.32
C LYS A 482 -20.89 -22.17 8.32
N LYS A 483 -22.16 -22.35 7.91
CA LYS A 483 -22.53 -23.29 6.85
C LYS A 483 -21.88 -22.95 5.51
N ILE A 484 -21.80 -21.67 5.16
CA ILE A 484 -21.12 -21.21 3.94
C ILE A 484 -19.62 -21.55 4.01
N ILE A 485 -18.94 -21.26 5.13
CA ILE A 485 -17.53 -21.60 5.30
C ILE A 485 -17.29 -23.11 5.25
N LEU A 486 -18.15 -23.90 5.90
CA LEU A 486 -18.07 -25.36 5.84
C LEU A 486 -18.29 -25.88 4.40
N SER A 487 -19.28 -25.36 3.68
CA SER A 487 -19.54 -25.71 2.28
C SER A 487 -18.32 -25.42 1.39
N ARG A 488 -17.67 -24.28 1.59
CA ARG A 488 -16.40 -23.90 0.93
C ARG A 488 -15.29 -24.91 1.20
N ALA A 489 -15.18 -25.40 2.45
CA ALA A 489 -14.14 -26.35 2.82
C ALA A 489 -14.32 -27.71 2.14
N ILE A 490 -15.55 -28.13 1.91
CA ILE A 490 -15.90 -29.47 1.43
C ILE A 490 -15.98 -29.54 -0.11
N ILE A 491 -16.45 -28.47 -0.76
CA ILE A 491 -16.84 -28.48 -2.19
C ILE A 491 -15.71 -28.97 -3.12
N LYS A 492 -14.46 -28.66 -2.80
CA LYS A 492 -13.28 -29.04 -3.60
C LYS A 492 -12.80 -30.47 -3.36
N ARG A 493 -13.52 -31.26 -2.56
CA ARG A 493 -13.16 -32.63 -2.18
C ARG A 493 -11.69 -32.74 -1.79
N PRO A 494 -11.28 -32.06 -0.69
CA PRO A 494 -9.88 -31.98 -0.27
C PRO A 494 -9.33 -33.38 0.09
N LYS A 495 -7.99 -33.48 0.16
CA LYS A 495 -7.31 -34.68 0.69
C LYS A 495 -7.26 -34.69 2.24
N LEU A 496 -7.23 -33.49 2.84
CA LEU A 496 -7.32 -33.31 4.28
C LEU A 496 -8.33 -32.21 4.59
N LEU A 497 -9.33 -32.54 5.39
CA LEU A 497 -10.32 -31.59 5.90
C LEU A 497 -9.94 -31.21 7.34
N ILE A 498 -9.78 -29.92 7.62
CA ILE A 498 -9.42 -29.39 8.94
C ILE A 498 -10.54 -28.46 9.40
N LEU A 499 -11.16 -28.80 10.52
CA LEU A 499 -12.32 -28.10 11.05
C LEU A 499 -12.07 -27.66 12.50
N GLU A 500 -12.39 -26.41 12.82
CA GLU A 500 -12.32 -25.87 14.17
C GLU A 500 -13.69 -25.34 14.57
N ASP A 501 -14.35 -26.03 15.52
CA ASP A 501 -15.70 -25.74 16.02
C ASP A 501 -16.72 -25.39 14.90
N PRO A 502 -16.80 -26.22 13.82
CA PRO A 502 -17.56 -25.87 12.61
C PRO A 502 -19.08 -25.85 12.83
N LEU A 503 -19.55 -26.53 13.89
CA LEU A 503 -20.99 -26.75 14.17
C LEU A 503 -21.42 -26.13 15.50
N ASP A 504 -20.67 -25.15 16.00
CA ASP A 504 -21.07 -24.40 17.19
C ASP A 504 -22.41 -23.69 16.93
N LEU A 505 -23.34 -23.80 17.91
CA LEU A 505 -24.68 -23.23 17.87
C LEU A 505 -25.63 -23.86 16.83
N PHE A 506 -25.29 -25.00 16.25
CA PHE A 506 -26.19 -25.74 15.37
C PHE A 506 -27.16 -26.60 16.19
N GLU A 507 -28.34 -26.88 15.65
CA GLU A 507 -29.28 -27.82 16.24
C GLU A 507 -28.67 -29.23 16.25
N LYS A 508 -28.94 -30.01 17.31
CA LYS A 508 -28.30 -31.32 17.53
C LYS A 508 -28.52 -32.29 16.36
N ASP A 509 -29.74 -32.33 15.82
CA ASP A 509 -30.08 -33.24 14.72
C ASP A 509 -29.44 -32.83 13.39
N GLU A 510 -29.32 -31.53 13.14
CA GLU A 510 -28.60 -31.00 11.98
C GLU A 510 -27.10 -31.26 12.10
N ALA A 511 -26.52 -30.94 13.25
CA ALA A 511 -25.11 -31.22 13.54
C ALA A 511 -24.76 -32.70 13.36
N LYS A 512 -25.62 -33.62 13.86
CA LYS A 512 -25.46 -35.05 13.72
C LYS A 512 -25.40 -35.49 12.25
N LYS A 513 -26.33 -35.03 11.41
CA LYS A 513 -26.35 -35.36 9.98
C LYS A 513 -25.07 -34.89 9.27
N ILE A 514 -24.60 -33.68 9.59
CA ILE A 514 -23.38 -33.14 9.01
C ILE A 514 -22.16 -33.96 9.49
N ILE A 515 -22.07 -34.29 10.76
CA ILE A 515 -21.00 -35.14 11.32
C ILE A 515 -20.97 -36.49 10.64
N ASP A 516 -22.13 -37.16 10.52
CA ASP A 516 -22.25 -38.47 9.88
C ASP A 516 -21.77 -38.40 8.41
N PHE A 517 -22.13 -37.35 7.67
CA PHE A 517 -21.62 -37.16 6.31
C PHE A 517 -20.11 -36.93 6.25
N ILE A 518 -19.56 -36.04 7.09
CA ILE A 518 -18.14 -35.70 7.08
C ILE A 518 -17.27 -36.88 7.47
N THR A 519 -17.76 -37.69 8.37
CA THR A 519 -17.05 -38.89 8.92
C THR A 519 -17.34 -40.16 8.15
N ASP A 520 -18.17 -40.13 7.12
CA ASP A 520 -18.44 -41.32 6.30
C ASP A 520 -17.17 -41.86 5.65
N VAL A 521 -17.02 -43.17 5.64
CA VAL A 521 -15.82 -43.86 5.12
C VAL A 521 -15.64 -43.65 3.63
N SER A 522 -16.71 -43.39 2.90
CA SER A 522 -16.65 -43.12 1.46
C SER A 522 -16.06 -41.75 1.09
N GLN A 523 -15.89 -40.87 2.07
CA GLN A 523 -15.33 -39.55 1.81
C GLN A 523 -13.83 -39.61 1.49
N PRO A 524 -13.34 -38.80 0.54
CA PRO A 524 -11.97 -38.90 0.03
C PRO A 524 -10.90 -38.27 0.94
N TRP A 525 -11.29 -37.67 2.06
CA TRP A 525 -10.39 -36.91 2.93
C TRP A 525 -10.04 -37.63 4.23
N SER A 526 -8.85 -37.36 4.75
CA SER A 526 -8.54 -37.48 6.17
C SER A 526 -9.12 -36.27 6.90
N LEU A 527 -9.51 -36.43 8.17
CA LEU A 527 -10.16 -35.37 8.96
C LEU A 527 -9.35 -35.03 10.20
N ILE A 528 -9.17 -33.74 10.43
CA ILE A 528 -8.77 -33.18 11.73
C ILE A 528 -9.91 -32.29 12.21
N ILE A 529 -10.40 -32.56 13.39
CA ILE A 529 -11.47 -31.78 14.00
C ILE A 529 -11.07 -31.34 15.42
N VAL A 530 -11.23 -30.05 15.69
CA VAL A 530 -11.25 -29.49 17.05
C VAL A 530 -12.69 -29.21 17.39
N SER A 531 -13.25 -29.88 18.37
CA SER A 531 -14.63 -29.64 18.81
C SER A 531 -14.87 -30.17 20.22
N ARG A 532 -15.88 -29.64 20.89
CA ARG A 532 -16.40 -30.10 22.17
C ARG A 532 -17.63 -30.99 22.03
N ASN A 533 -18.17 -31.12 20.84
CA ASN A 533 -19.35 -31.96 20.60
C ASN A 533 -18.99 -33.46 20.73
N GLU A 534 -19.68 -34.14 21.63
CA GLU A 534 -19.41 -35.57 21.96
C GLU A 534 -19.60 -36.51 20.77
N HIS A 535 -20.49 -36.21 19.83
CA HIS A 535 -20.73 -37.09 18.68
C HIS A 535 -19.50 -37.30 17.79
N TRP A 536 -18.57 -36.34 17.76
CA TRP A 536 -17.27 -36.52 17.08
C TRP A 536 -16.42 -37.63 17.72
N LYS A 537 -16.51 -37.84 19.05
CA LYS A 537 -15.74 -38.89 19.74
C LYS A 537 -16.14 -40.27 19.28
N GLU A 538 -17.41 -40.48 18.96
CA GLU A 538 -17.92 -41.76 18.49
C GLU A 538 -17.52 -42.07 17.05
N LYS A 539 -17.25 -41.04 16.26
CA LYS A 539 -17.01 -41.12 14.81
C LYS A 539 -15.52 -41.04 14.44
N CYS A 540 -14.68 -40.52 15.32
CA CYS A 540 -13.24 -40.38 15.07
C CYS A 540 -12.49 -41.64 15.55
N ASN A 541 -11.59 -42.16 14.70
CA ASN A 541 -10.78 -43.32 15.01
C ASN A 541 -9.54 -42.97 15.84
N LYS A 542 -9.14 -41.72 15.90
CA LYS A 542 -8.01 -41.25 16.71
C LYS A 542 -8.43 -40.05 17.56
N GLN A 543 -7.88 -39.97 18.78
CA GLN A 543 -8.12 -38.84 19.68
C GLN A 543 -6.80 -38.32 20.25
N ILE A 544 -6.57 -37.04 20.18
CA ILE A 544 -5.40 -36.34 20.73
C ILE A 544 -5.86 -35.35 21.79
N THR A 545 -5.31 -35.49 23.01
CA THR A 545 -5.52 -34.49 24.06
C THR A 545 -4.31 -33.59 24.16
N LEU A 546 -4.54 -32.27 23.98
CA LEU A 546 -3.48 -31.25 24.05
C LEU A 546 -3.61 -30.47 25.36
N GLU A 547 -2.54 -30.44 26.15
CA GLU A 547 -2.46 -29.62 27.37
C GLU A 547 -1.16 -28.82 27.39
N LYS A 548 -1.29 -27.51 27.63
CA LYS A 548 -0.13 -26.59 27.70
C LYS A 548 0.84 -26.73 26.52
N GLY A 549 0.31 -27.00 25.34
CA GLY A 549 1.09 -27.13 24.10
C GLY A 549 1.70 -28.49 23.84
N SER A 550 1.52 -29.48 24.72
CA SER A 550 2.06 -30.84 24.54
C SER A 550 0.92 -31.87 24.46
N ILE A 551 1.17 -32.97 23.76
CA ILE A 551 0.24 -34.11 23.72
C ILE A 551 0.37 -34.88 25.02
N THR A 552 -0.74 -35.00 25.77
CA THR A 552 -0.79 -35.77 27.03
C THR A 552 -1.44 -37.12 26.86
N ASN A 553 -2.31 -37.28 25.86
CA ASN A 553 -2.95 -38.55 25.58
C ASN A 553 -3.14 -38.71 24.07
N PHE A 554 -2.81 -39.87 23.55
CA PHE A 554 -3.04 -40.28 22.17
C PHE A 554 -3.73 -41.65 22.18
N LYS A 555 -4.97 -41.70 21.71
CA LYS A 555 -5.75 -42.93 21.53
C LYS A 555 -5.91 -43.18 20.04
N SER A 556 -5.47 -44.31 19.56
CA SER A 556 -5.67 -44.84 18.21
C SER A 556 -6.75 -45.93 18.23
#